data_66efdf79d8ca9b46d02230de32dabd19
#
_entry.id   66efdf79d8ca9b46d02230de32dabd19
#
_cell.length_a   1.000
_cell.length_b   1.000
_cell.length_c   1.000
_cell.angle_alpha   90.00
_cell.angle_beta   90.00
_cell.angle_gamma   90.00
#
_symmetry.space_group_name_H-M   'P 1'
#
loop_
_entity.id
_entity.type
_entity.pdbx_description
1 polymer ?
#
loop_
_entity_poly.entity_id
_entity_poly.type
_entity_poly.pdbx_seq_one_letter_code
_entity_poly.pdbx_strand_id
1 'polypeptide(L)'
;MASSLSMERKWCVSLVLAALCSGCATQQLRVGDLLFHVVGQENHITEVTPGMIDHVAICSAKNQVIEAIPHSGVVLTPLDSVKNREDGYYLIGRVKGADAKRSVENAFHFLGAGYDSLFLPTPDAIYCSELVQLAYVDKKGRQLFGTIPMSFHDASGRITDYWMRFYSRHGMEVPEGQPGTNPSELSKRKIIKLKGRLR
;
A
#
# COMPACT_ATOMS: atom_id res chain seq x y z
N MET A 1 32.34 71.06 42.82
CA MET A 1 31.50 70.01 43.36
C MET A 1 30.61 69.50 42.20
N ALA A 2 31.05 68.42 41.56
CA ALA A 2 30.36 67.81 40.38
C ALA A 2 29.96 66.41 40.78
N SER A 3 28.67 66.17 40.86
CA SER A 3 28.08 64.86 41.08
C SER A 3 27.88 64.15 39.75
N SER A 4 28.57 63.02 39.58
CA SER A 4 28.46 62.13 38.41
C SER A 4 27.23 61.26 38.56
N LEU A 5 26.33 61.33 37.60
CA LEU A 5 25.23 60.42 37.44
C LEU A 5 25.65 59.28 36.53
N SER A 6 25.78 58.07 37.10
CA SER A 6 26.00 56.83 36.34
C SER A 6 24.67 56.34 35.78
N MET A 7 24.59 56.25 34.47
CA MET A 7 23.44 55.72 33.73
C MET A 7 23.61 54.23 33.49
N GLU A 8 22.92 53.40 34.28
CA GLU A 8 22.87 51.97 34.09
C GLU A 8 22.06 51.62 32.88
N ARG A 9 22.69 51.06 31.86
CA ARG A 9 22.03 50.49 30.69
C ARG A 9 21.48 49.07 31.04
N LYS A 10 20.17 48.99 31.27
CA LYS A 10 19.46 47.71 31.38
C LYS A 10 19.33 47.08 29.99
N TRP A 11 20.06 46.00 29.74
CA TRP A 11 19.90 45.16 28.57
C TRP A 11 18.68 44.29 28.76
N CYS A 12 17.57 44.59 28.08
CA CYS A 12 16.45 43.69 27.93
C CYS A 12 16.85 42.59 26.93
N VAL A 13 17.20 41.43 27.41
CA VAL A 13 17.36 40.23 26.60
C VAL A 13 15.95 39.69 26.33
N SER A 14 15.38 40.03 25.19
CA SER A 14 14.19 39.39 24.72
C SER A 14 14.50 37.98 24.27
N LEU A 15 14.19 37.00 25.11
CA LEU A 15 14.16 35.58 24.72
C LEU A 15 12.99 35.38 23.74
N VAL A 16 13.31 35.35 22.46
CA VAL A 16 12.38 34.83 21.43
C VAL A 16 12.35 33.33 21.56
N LEU A 17 11.34 32.82 22.27
CA LEU A 17 11.01 31.41 22.31
C LEU A 17 10.46 31.02 20.93
N ALA A 18 11.33 30.57 20.03
CA ALA A 18 10.90 29.96 18.79
C ALA A 18 10.24 28.61 19.13
N ALA A 19 8.91 28.63 19.27
CA ALA A 19 8.12 27.42 19.34
C ALA A 19 8.31 26.66 18.02
N LEU A 20 9.20 25.66 18.05
CA LEU A 20 9.27 24.63 17.01
C LEU A 20 7.95 23.84 17.06
N CYS A 21 6.93 24.34 16.41
CA CYS A 21 5.78 23.56 16.03
C CYS A 21 6.29 22.49 15.04
N SER A 22 6.76 21.36 15.59
CA SER A 22 6.85 20.12 14.81
C SER A 22 5.43 19.76 14.38
N GLY A 23 4.97 20.46 13.35
CA GLY A 23 3.73 20.14 12.68
C GLY A 23 3.83 18.69 12.23
N CYS A 24 3.12 17.83 12.90
CA CYS A 24 2.83 16.49 12.43
C CYS A 24 2.12 16.67 11.09
N ALA A 25 2.88 16.79 10.00
CA ALA A 25 2.35 16.94 8.66
C ALA A 25 1.54 15.68 8.40
N THR A 26 0.22 15.81 8.54
CA THR A 26 -0.70 14.75 8.12
C THR A 26 -0.36 14.43 6.68
N GLN A 27 0.16 13.23 6.48
CA GLN A 27 0.59 12.79 5.15
C GLN A 27 -0.65 12.73 4.25
N GLN A 28 -0.77 13.73 3.39
CA GLN A 28 -1.89 13.82 2.47
C GLN A 28 -1.81 12.71 1.43
N LEU A 29 -2.85 11.90 1.35
CA LEU A 29 -3.06 10.91 0.29
C LEU A 29 -3.09 11.61 -1.07
N ARG A 30 -2.44 11.02 -2.08
CA ARG A 30 -2.36 11.56 -3.43
C ARG A 30 -2.81 10.51 -4.43
N VAL A 31 -3.35 10.95 -5.56
CA VAL A 31 -3.63 10.08 -6.70
C VAL A 31 -2.36 9.31 -7.08
N GLY A 32 -2.48 8.00 -7.27
CA GLY A 32 -1.37 7.10 -7.50
C GLY A 32 -0.58 6.70 -6.24
N ASP A 33 -1.02 7.05 -5.02
CA ASP A 33 -0.52 6.38 -3.82
C ASP A 33 -1.18 5.00 -3.67
N LEU A 34 -0.44 4.06 -3.10
CA LEU A 34 -0.93 2.74 -2.73
C LEU A 34 -1.44 2.76 -1.30
N LEU A 35 -2.51 2.04 -1.02
CA LEU A 35 -3.03 1.80 0.31
C LEU A 35 -2.85 0.33 0.66
N PHE A 36 -1.89 0.03 1.52
CA PHE A 36 -1.60 -1.32 2.02
C PHE A 36 -2.42 -1.58 3.28
N HIS A 37 -3.29 -2.57 3.25
CA HIS A 37 -4.05 -3.01 4.40
C HIS A 37 -3.17 -3.85 5.33
N VAL A 38 -3.06 -3.42 6.59
CA VAL A 38 -2.36 -4.14 7.65
C VAL A 38 -3.42 -4.72 8.58
N VAL A 39 -3.51 -6.04 8.63
CA VAL A 39 -4.50 -6.75 9.45
C VAL A 39 -4.15 -6.71 10.93
N GLY A 40 -5.18 -6.77 11.79
CA GLY A 40 -5.02 -6.86 13.23
C GLY A 40 -4.67 -8.27 13.73
N GLN A 41 -5.00 -9.30 12.92
CA GLN A 41 -4.71 -10.71 13.20
C GLN A 41 -4.28 -11.41 11.92
N GLU A 42 -3.49 -12.47 12.04
CA GLU A 42 -3.08 -13.27 10.90
C GLU A 42 -4.28 -13.92 10.19
N ASN A 43 -4.18 -13.99 8.87
CA ASN A 43 -5.13 -14.67 7.99
C ASN A 43 -4.36 -15.54 6.97
N HIS A 44 -5.08 -16.24 6.10
CA HIS A 44 -4.47 -17.20 5.15
C HIS A 44 -3.45 -16.57 4.20
N ILE A 45 -3.58 -15.29 3.90
CA ILE A 45 -2.60 -14.57 3.08
C ILE A 45 -1.36 -14.24 3.90
N THR A 46 -1.52 -13.73 5.12
CA THR A 46 -0.39 -13.33 5.97
C THR A 46 0.32 -14.53 6.61
N GLU A 47 -0.34 -15.68 6.73
CA GLU A 47 0.26 -16.95 7.20
C GLU A 47 1.40 -17.40 6.27
N VAL A 48 1.23 -17.25 4.95
CA VAL A 48 2.23 -17.65 3.94
C VAL A 48 3.08 -16.49 3.43
N THR A 49 2.76 -15.26 3.83
CA THR A 49 3.43 -14.05 3.37
C THR A 49 4.07 -13.33 4.55
N PRO A 50 5.41 -13.17 4.60
CA PRO A 50 6.06 -12.47 5.71
C PRO A 50 5.53 -11.05 5.89
N GLY A 51 4.85 -10.78 6.99
CA GLY A 51 4.23 -9.49 7.33
C GLY A 51 2.71 -9.57 7.40
N MET A 52 2.11 -8.53 7.98
CA MET A 52 0.67 -8.46 8.27
C MET A 52 -0.12 -7.72 7.16
N ILE A 53 0.37 -7.71 5.92
CA ILE A 53 -0.30 -7.01 4.81
C ILE A 53 -0.95 -8.03 3.88
N ASP A 54 -2.26 -7.99 3.78
CA ASP A 54 -3.06 -8.93 2.98
C ASP A 54 -3.74 -8.28 1.75
N HIS A 55 -3.79 -6.96 1.68
CA HIS A 55 -4.45 -6.27 0.58
C HIS A 55 -3.72 -4.98 0.18
N VAL A 56 -3.93 -4.56 -1.08
CA VAL A 56 -3.47 -3.27 -1.60
C VAL A 56 -4.50 -2.67 -2.55
N ALA A 57 -4.74 -1.36 -2.40
CA ALA A 57 -5.58 -0.56 -3.29
C ALA A 57 -4.79 0.61 -3.87
N ILE A 58 -5.27 1.19 -4.96
CA ILE A 58 -4.67 2.35 -5.65
C ILE A 58 -5.56 3.57 -5.44
N CYS A 59 -5.04 4.67 -4.92
CA CYS A 59 -5.75 5.93 -4.83
C CYS A 59 -6.02 6.47 -6.25
N SER A 60 -7.27 6.41 -6.71
CA SER A 60 -7.67 6.83 -8.05
C SER A 60 -8.12 8.29 -8.12
N ALA A 61 -8.69 8.82 -7.01
CA ALA A 61 -9.11 10.19 -6.87
C ALA A 61 -9.04 10.63 -5.38
N LYS A 62 -9.34 11.88 -5.08
CA LYS A 62 -9.30 12.45 -3.71
C LYS A 62 -10.05 11.58 -2.68
N ASN A 63 -11.20 11.05 -3.06
CA ASN A 63 -12.10 10.31 -2.17
C ASN A 63 -12.41 8.90 -2.71
N GLN A 64 -11.53 8.31 -3.51
CA GLN A 64 -11.79 7.06 -4.19
C GLN A 64 -10.51 6.24 -4.39
N VAL A 65 -10.64 4.94 -4.31
CA VAL A 65 -9.62 3.98 -4.72
C VAL A 65 -10.15 3.08 -5.85
N ILE A 66 -9.24 2.48 -6.61
CA ILE A 66 -9.50 1.33 -7.45
C ILE A 66 -8.78 0.13 -6.85
N GLU A 67 -9.47 -0.99 -6.73
CA GLU A 67 -8.97 -2.20 -6.07
C GLU A 67 -9.61 -3.46 -6.64
N ALA A 68 -8.90 -4.57 -6.59
CA ALA A 68 -9.45 -5.89 -6.87
C ALA A 68 -9.81 -6.57 -5.54
N ILE A 69 -11.08 -6.92 -5.35
CA ILE A 69 -11.59 -7.54 -4.12
C ILE A 69 -12.39 -8.81 -4.41
N PRO A 70 -12.35 -9.81 -3.52
CA PRO A 70 -13.14 -11.04 -3.67
C PRO A 70 -14.61 -10.75 -3.96
N HIS A 71 -15.23 -11.58 -4.78
CA HIS A 71 -16.64 -11.52 -5.21
C HIS A 71 -17.04 -10.33 -6.09
N SER A 72 -16.28 -9.24 -6.12
CA SER A 72 -16.61 -8.04 -6.90
C SER A 72 -15.64 -7.76 -8.04
N GLY A 73 -14.43 -8.36 -8.00
CA GLY A 73 -13.39 -8.08 -8.99
C GLY A 73 -12.79 -6.69 -8.84
N VAL A 74 -12.40 -6.07 -9.95
CA VAL A 74 -11.82 -4.73 -9.97
C VAL A 74 -12.92 -3.68 -9.94
N VAL A 75 -12.96 -2.91 -8.85
CA VAL A 75 -14.04 -1.94 -8.58
C VAL A 75 -13.48 -0.60 -8.09
N LEU A 76 -14.34 0.42 -8.17
CA LEU A 76 -14.11 1.72 -7.53
C LEU A 76 -14.78 1.72 -6.15
N THR A 77 -14.00 1.99 -5.12
CA THR A 77 -14.48 2.04 -3.75
C THR A 77 -14.32 3.45 -3.17
N PRO A 78 -15.35 4.03 -2.54
CA PRO A 78 -15.21 5.28 -1.80
C PRO A 78 -14.14 5.16 -0.69
N LEU A 79 -13.28 6.16 -0.56
CA LEU A 79 -12.19 6.14 0.43
C LEU A 79 -12.71 5.96 1.87
N ASP A 80 -13.87 6.54 2.19
CA ASP A 80 -14.46 6.38 3.52
C ASP A 80 -14.91 4.93 3.79
N SER A 81 -15.39 4.21 2.76
CA SER A 81 -15.68 2.77 2.89
C SER A 81 -14.41 1.95 3.18
N VAL A 82 -13.28 2.34 2.59
CA VAL A 82 -11.98 1.70 2.86
C VAL A 82 -11.53 1.98 4.30
N LYS A 83 -11.63 3.23 4.76
CA LYS A 83 -11.25 3.63 6.13
C LYS A 83 -12.06 2.92 7.21
N ASN A 84 -13.30 2.60 6.93
CA ASN A 84 -14.25 1.99 7.88
C ASN A 84 -14.15 0.46 7.92
N ARG A 85 -13.19 -0.17 7.26
CA ARG A 85 -12.90 -1.60 7.42
C ARG A 85 -12.34 -1.85 8.82
N GLU A 86 -12.97 -2.75 9.57
CA GLU A 86 -12.78 -2.89 11.04
C GLU A 86 -11.53 -3.69 11.43
N ASP A 87 -10.98 -4.50 10.56
CA ASP A 87 -10.00 -5.53 10.88
C ASP A 87 -8.54 -5.10 10.73
N GLY A 88 -8.25 -3.80 10.76
CA GLY A 88 -6.88 -3.34 10.63
C GLY A 88 -6.73 -1.84 10.38
N TYR A 89 -5.73 -1.49 9.59
CA TYR A 89 -5.49 -0.11 9.17
C TYR A 89 -4.74 -0.07 7.84
N TYR A 90 -4.71 1.10 7.20
CA TYR A 90 -4.00 1.28 5.94
C TYR A 90 -2.71 2.08 6.10
N LEU A 91 -1.63 1.60 5.45
CA LEU A 91 -0.39 2.35 5.24
C LEU A 91 -0.38 2.96 3.85
N ILE A 92 -0.01 4.23 3.76
CA ILE A 92 0.17 4.91 2.48
C ILE A 92 1.55 4.58 1.93
N GLY A 93 1.62 4.02 0.73
CA GLY A 93 2.84 3.77 -0.03
C GLY A 93 2.92 4.66 -1.25
N ARG A 94 3.99 5.42 -1.41
CA ARG A 94 4.23 6.26 -2.60
C ARG A 94 5.31 5.66 -3.48
N VAL A 95 4.97 5.43 -4.74
CA VAL A 95 5.87 4.81 -5.71
C VAL A 95 6.79 5.86 -6.33
N LYS A 96 8.09 5.75 -6.08
CA LYS A 96 9.10 6.65 -6.64
C LYS A 96 9.28 6.36 -8.14
N GLY A 97 9.26 7.42 -8.94
CA GLY A 97 9.49 7.32 -10.39
C GLY A 97 8.26 6.92 -11.20
N ALA A 98 7.12 6.65 -10.55
CA ALA A 98 5.89 6.37 -11.26
C ALA A 98 5.35 7.60 -12.00
N ASP A 99 4.77 7.38 -13.17
CA ASP A 99 3.79 8.26 -13.77
C ASP A 99 2.43 7.94 -13.13
N ALA A 100 2.12 8.64 -12.05
CA ALA A 100 0.94 8.36 -11.23
C ALA A 100 -0.37 8.45 -12.03
N LYS A 101 -0.48 9.45 -12.91
CA LYS A 101 -1.68 9.64 -13.76
C LYS A 101 -1.86 8.46 -14.69
N ARG A 102 -0.84 8.13 -15.48
CA ARG A 102 -0.88 7.02 -16.42
C ARG A 102 -1.06 5.67 -15.73
N SER A 103 -0.46 5.48 -14.54
CA SER A 103 -0.65 4.25 -13.76
C SER A 103 -2.09 4.08 -13.30
N VAL A 104 -2.75 5.15 -12.87
CA VAL A 104 -4.17 5.13 -12.53
C VAL A 104 -5.03 4.90 -13.78
N GLU A 105 -4.74 5.55 -14.90
CA GLU A 105 -5.43 5.31 -16.18
C GLU A 105 -5.30 3.84 -16.62
N ASN A 106 -4.11 3.23 -16.47
CA ASN A 106 -3.91 1.81 -16.73
C ASN A 106 -4.78 0.93 -15.81
N ALA A 107 -4.86 1.26 -14.51
CA ALA A 107 -5.71 0.52 -13.58
C ALA A 107 -7.20 0.55 -13.99
N PHE A 108 -7.67 1.68 -14.51
CA PHE A 108 -9.05 1.81 -15.01
C PHE A 108 -9.38 0.88 -16.19
N HIS A 109 -8.41 0.46 -16.99
CA HIS A 109 -8.63 -0.50 -18.06
C HIS A 109 -9.06 -1.89 -17.56
N PHE A 110 -8.78 -2.20 -16.29
CA PHE A 110 -9.17 -3.45 -15.64
C PHE A 110 -10.51 -3.37 -14.90
N LEU A 111 -11.16 -2.21 -14.88
CA LEU A 111 -12.41 -2.01 -14.15
C LEU A 111 -13.48 -2.99 -14.66
N GLY A 112 -14.09 -3.76 -13.74
CA GLY A 112 -15.05 -4.81 -14.04
C GLY A 112 -14.44 -6.19 -14.33
N ALA A 113 -13.12 -6.33 -14.40
CA ALA A 113 -12.47 -7.64 -14.44
C ALA A 113 -12.79 -8.46 -13.18
N GLY A 114 -12.92 -9.78 -13.32
CA GLY A 114 -13.18 -10.68 -12.21
C GLY A 114 -12.05 -10.70 -11.18
N TYR A 115 -12.33 -11.22 -9.97
CA TYR A 115 -11.27 -11.46 -8.98
C TYR A 115 -10.63 -12.83 -9.18
N ASP A 116 -9.32 -12.87 -9.35
CA ASP A 116 -8.57 -14.13 -9.40
C ASP A 116 -8.33 -14.67 -7.98
N SER A 117 -9.19 -15.60 -7.58
CA SER A 117 -9.04 -16.31 -6.30
C SER A 117 -8.02 -17.45 -6.35
N LEU A 118 -7.60 -17.84 -7.55
CA LEU A 118 -6.64 -18.93 -7.75
C LEU A 118 -5.20 -18.43 -7.89
N PHE A 119 -5.01 -17.11 -7.94
CA PHE A 119 -3.71 -16.48 -8.07
C PHE A 119 -2.88 -17.02 -9.25
N LEU A 120 -3.56 -17.25 -10.38
CA LEU A 120 -2.95 -17.80 -11.59
C LEU A 120 -2.61 -16.65 -12.56
N PRO A 121 -1.60 -16.81 -13.40
CA PRO A 121 -1.26 -15.81 -14.42
C PRO A 121 -2.26 -15.89 -15.60
N THR A 122 -3.53 -15.55 -15.34
CA THR A 122 -4.60 -15.57 -16.35
C THR A 122 -5.06 -14.16 -16.70
N PRO A 123 -5.45 -13.85 -17.96
CA PRO A 123 -5.81 -12.49 -18.34
C PRO A 123 -7.23 -12.08 -17.90
N ASP A 124 -8.09 -13.02 -17.47
CA ASP A 124 -9.53 -12.79 -17.31
C ASP A 124 -9.93 -12.35 -15.91
N ALA A 125 -9.06 -12.53 -14.94
CA ALA A 125 -9.29 -12.20 -13.54
C ALA A 125 -8.00 -11.65 -12.91
N ILE A 126 -8.14 -10.77 -11.92
CA ILE A 126 -7.01 -10.02 -11.36
C ILE A 126 -7.15 -9.94 -9.84
N TYR A 127 -6.07 -10.20 -9.11
CA TYR A 127 -6.03 -9.98 -7.67
C TYR A 127 -5.34 -8.66 -7.29
N CYS A 128 -5.43 -8.25 -6.04
CA CYS A 128 -5.11 -6.88 -5.61
C CYS A 128 -3.70 -6.42 -5.96
N SER A 129 -2.68 -7.22 -5.68
CA SER A 129 -1.29 -6.85 -5.97
C SER A 129 -0.91 -7.01 -7.44
N GLU A 130 -1.58 -7.88 -8.17
CA GLU A 130 -1.43 -8.00 -9.61
C GLU A 130 -1.96 -6.77 -10.34
N LEU A 131 -3.09 -6.20 -9.91
CA LEU A 131 -3.59 -4.92 -10.42
C LEU A 131 -2.52 -3.83 -10.31
N VAL A 132 -1.79 -3.76 -9.19
CA VAL A 132 -0.69 -2.82 -9.03
C VAL A 132 0.46 -3.14 -9.99
N GLN A 133 0.84 -4.41 -10.11
CA GLN A 133 1.92 -4.85 -10.98
C GLN A 133 1.63 -4.51 -12.45
N LEU A 134 0.41 -4.72 -12.91
CA LEU A 134 0.00 -4.46 -14.29
C LEU A 134 -0.16 -2.96 -14.60
N ALA A 135 -0.62 -2.18 -13.61
CA ALA A 135 -0.96 -0.78 -13.82
C ALA A 135 0.24 0.18 -13.75
N TYR A 136 1.23 -0.09 -12.88
CA TYR A 136 2.25 0.91 -12.58
C TYR A 136 3.38 0.98 -13.60
N VAL A 137 3.52 2.17 -14.18
CA VAL A 137 4.56 2.47 -15.18
C VAL A 137 5.36 3.72 -14.81
N ASP A 138 6.58 3.81 -15.35
CA ASP A 138 7.38 5.04 -15.30
C ASP A 138 6.94 6.04 -16.40
N LYS A 139 7.55 7.22 -16.43
CA LYS A 139 7.29 8.27 -17.44
C LYS A 139 7.56 7.83 -18.88
N LYS A 140 8.32 6.75 -19.09
CA LYS A 140 8.58 6.17 -20.41
C LYS A 140 7.61 5.03 -20.76
N GLY A 141 6.67 4.72 -19.86
CA GLY A 141 5.70 3.63 -20.04
C GLY A 141 6.24 2.24 -19.71
N ARG A 142 7.41 2.13 -19.08
CA ARG A 142 7.98 0.84 -18.68
C ARG A 142 7.38 0.40 -17.34
N GLN A 143 7.01 -0.87 -17.23
CA GLN A 143 6.51 -1.43 -15.97
C GLN A 143 7.51 -1.27 -14.82
N LEU A 144 7.00 -0.91 -13.65
CA LEU A 144 7.80 -0.66 -12.44
C LEU A 144 7.89 -1.89 -11.54
N PHE A 145 6.92 -2.81 -11.65
CA PHE A 145 6.85 -4.02 -10.82
C PHE A 145 6.92 -5.26 -11.70
N GLY A 146 7.82 -6.16 -11.38
CA GLY A 146 7.87 -7.51 -11.93
C GLY A 146 7.24 -8.51 -10.99
N THR A 147 6.93 -9.69 -11.50
CA THR A 147 6.49 -10.85 -10.72
C THR A 147 7.61 -11.44 -9.90
N ILE A 148 7.24 -12.22 -8.89
CA ILE A 148 8.11 -13.11 -8.11
C ILE A 148 7.55 -14.53 -8.16
N PRO A 149 8.36 -15.56 -7.87
CA PRO A 149 7.81 -16.87 -7.60
C PRO A 149 6.87 -16.81 -6.40
N MET A 150 5.62 -17.24 -6.58
CA MET A 150 4.65 -17.31 -5.48
C MET A 150 5.04 -18.43 -4.52
N SER A 151 4.78 -18.22 -3.23
CA SER A 151 4.98 -19.26 -2.23
C SER A 151 3.75 -19.37 -1.33
N PHE A 152 3.36 -20.61 -1.06
CA PHE A 152 2.24 -20.98 -0.20
C PHE A 152 2.74 -21.69 1.07
N HIS A 153 4.03 -21.54 1.38
CA HIS A 153 4.68 -22.11 2.56
C HIS A 153 4.55 -21.18 3.77
N ASP A 154 4.24 -21.78 4.90
CA ASP A 154 4.31 -21.12 6.21
C ASP A 154 5.77 -20.92 6.68
N ALA A 155 5.94 -20.35 7.86
CA ALA A 155 7.27 -20.13 8.46
C ALA A 155 8.04 -21.43 8.75
N SER A 156 7.37 -22.60 8.78
CA SER A 156 8.01 -23.92 8.94
C SER A 156 8.47 -24.53 7.61
N GLY A 157 8.23 -23.87 6.49
CA GLY A 157 8.56 -24.33 5.15
C GLY A 157 7.60 -25.39 4.60
N ARG A 158 6.35 -25.46 5.11
CA ARG A 158 5.32 -26.37 4.63
C ARG A 158 4.20 -25.59 3.95
N ILE A 159 3.66 -26.14 2.86
CA ILE A 159 2.42 -25.63 2.28
C ILE A 159 1.31 -25.83 3.31
N THR A 160 0.55 -24.79 3.60
CA THR A 160 -0.47 -24.82 4.64
C THR A 160 -1.63 -25.73 4.23
N ASP A 161 -2.28 -26.35 5.22
CA ASP A 161 -3.47 -27.18 5.00
C ASP A 161 -4.62 -26.45 4.34
N TYR A 162 -4.70 -25.13 4.57
CA TYR A 162 -5.68 -24.28 3.91
C TYR A 162 -5.50 -24.28 2.41
N TRP A 163 -4.29 -23.99 1.91
CA TRP A 163 -4.01 -23.91 0.48
C TRP A 163 -4.08 -25.29 -0.19
N MET A 164 -3.60 -26.34 0.47
CA MET A 164 -3.75 -27.70 -0.06
C MET A 164 -5.23 -28.05 -0.28
N ARG A 165 -6.10 -27.83 0.71
CA ARG A 165 -7.53 -28.09 0.56
C ARG A 165 -8.22 -27.15 -0.43
N PHE A 166 -7.80 -25.88 -0.47
CA PHE A 166 -8.37 -24.90 -1.38
C PHE A 166 -8.16 -25.33 -2.84
N TYR A 167 -6.92 -25.58 -3.25
CA TYR A 167 -6.64 -25.99 -4.62
C TYR A 167 -7.17 -27.39 -4.97
N SER A 168 -7.13 -28.33 -4.04
CA SER A 168 -7.72 -29.66 -4.23
C SER A 168 -9.23 -29.61 -4.56
N ARG A 169 -10.00 -28.71 -3.94
CA ARG A 169 -11.42 -28.49 -4.26
C ARG A 169 -11.64 -27.97 -5.68
N HIS A 170 -10.64 -27.33 -6.27
CA HIS A 170 -10.67 -26.86 -7.66
C HIS A 170 -10.04 -27.86 -8.65
N GLY A 171 -9.69 -29.08 -8.17
CA GLY A 171 -9.05 -30.11 -8.99
C GLY A 171 -7.64 -29.75 -9.44
N MET A 172 -6.93 -28.91 -8.66
CA MET A 172 -5.61 -28.37 -8.98
C MET A 172 -4.61 -28.68 -7.90
N GLU A 173 -3.33 -28.70 -8.28
CA GLU A 173 -2.21 -28.62 -7.33
C GLU A 173 -1.96 -27.14 -6.95
N VAL A 174 -1.34 -26.95 -5.78
CA VAL A 174 -0.93 -25.61 -5.34
C VAL A 174 0.07 -25.04 -6.34
N PRO A 175 -0.14 -23.83 -6.91
CA PRO A 175 0.72 -23.27 -7.95
C PRO A 175 2.00 -22.66 -7.35
N GLU A 176 2.72 -23.44 -6.56
CA GLU A 176 3.99 -23.06 -5.94
C GLU A 176 5.02 -22.69 -7.00
N GLY A 177 5.72 -21.58 -6.80
CA GLY A 177 6.74 -21.10 -7.72
C GLY A 177 6.24 -20.44 -9.01
N GLN A 178 4.93 -20.43 -9.27
CA GLN A 178 4.38 -19.70 -10.43
C GLN A 178 4.61 -18.18 -10.29
N PRO A 179 4.80 -17.47 -11.41
CA PRO A 179 5.01 -16.03 -11.38
C PRO A 179 3.75 -15.31 -10.85
N GLY A 180 3.94 -14.45 -9.86
CA GLY A 180 2.85 -13.68 -9.28
C GLY A 180 3.35 -12.51 -8.45
N THR A 181 2.50 -11.96 -7.60
CA THR A 181 2.83 -10.87 -6.69
C THR A 181 2.09 -11.07 -5.35
N ASN A 182 2.56 -10.40 -4.30
CA ASN A 182 1.78 -10.27 -3.08
C ASN A 182 1.93 -8.86 -2.47
N PRO A 183 0.95 -8.38 -1.71
CA PRO A 183 0.95 -7.01 -1.21
C PRO A 183 2.05 -6.74 -0.19
N SER A 184 2.41 -7.73 0.63
CA SER A 184 3.47 -7.62 1.63
C SER A 184 4.84 -7.45 0.98
N GLU A 185 5.13 -8.23 -0.07
CA GLU A 185 6.36 -8.12 -0.85
C GLU A 185 6.43 -6.78 -1.58
N LEU A 186 5.34 -6.36 -2.24
CA LEU A 186 5.26 -5.05 -2.89
C LEU A 186 5.61 -3.93 -1.91
N SER A 187 5.07 -3.96 -0.69
CA SER A 187 5.32 -2.91 0.31
C SER A 187 6.80 -2.72 0.66
N LYS A 188 7.62 -3.75 0.46
CA LYS A 188 9.07 -3.78 0.76
C LYS A 188 9.94 -3.36 -0.43
N ARG A 189 9.37 -3.15 -1.62
CA ARG A 189 10.13 -2.73 -2.80
C ARG A 189 10.81 -1.38 -2.57
N LYS A 190 12.10 -1.27 -2.91
CA LYS A 190 12.92 -0.04 -2.70
C LYS A 190 12.33 1.23 -3.32
N ILE A 191 11.51 1.07 -4.37
CA ILE A 191 10.82 2.19 -5.04
C ILE A 191 9.55 2.63 -4.29
N ILE A 192 9.07 1.88 -3.31
CA ILE A 192 7.92 2.27 -2.47
C ILE A 192 8.41 2.94 -1.19
N LYS A 193 7.98 4.18 -0.99
CA LYS A 193 8.22 4.92 0.25
C LYS A 193 6.95 4.94 1.10
N LEU A 194 6.96 4.22 2.21
CA LEU A 194 5.88 4.30 3.19
C LEU A 194 5.81 5.71 3.79
N LYS A 195 4.61 6.24 3.89
CA LYS A 195 4.29 7.62 4.29
C LYS A 195 3.57 7.71 5.64
N GLY A 196 3.33 6.59 6.26
CA GLY A 196 2.58 6.48 7.50
C GLY A 196 1.15 6.00 7.27
N ARG A 197 0.38 6.01 8.35
CA ARG A 197 -0.99 5.50 8.41
C ARG A 197 -1.97 6.47 7.74
N LEU A 198 -2.93 5.91 7.00
CA LEU A 198 -4.11 6.64 6.52
C LEU A 198 -4.97 7.04 7.73
N ARG A 199 -5.42 8.29 7.77
CA ARG A 199 -6.27 8.86 8.83
C ARG A 199 -7.61 9.30 8.27
#